data_d9b2c61e8a1a863d4754d6dd89d61bd3
#
_entry.id   d9b2c61e8a1a863d4754d6dd89d61bd3
#
_cell.length_a   1.000
_cell.length_b   1.000
_cell.length_c   1.000
_cell.angle_alpha   90.00
_cell.angle_beta   90.00
_cell.angle_gamma   90.00
#
_symmetry.space_group_name_H-M   'P 1'
#
loop_
_entity.id
_entity.type
_entity.pdbx_description
1 polymer ?
#
loop_
_entity_poly.entity_id
_entity_poly.type
_entity_poly.pdbx_seq_one_letter_code
_entity_poly.pdbx_strand_id
1 'polypeptide(L)'
;MIKIIPVNTKQLQRQFVEFQYELYKDCPQFVPPIKSDIYAMMNPKKHPFYDHSVADFFLALDGDKVVGRIAALINKPFNAYHQSTDAEFYLFDLIDNQEVANALLDRVAEWARERGMTKIVGPKGFGPLDGYGIQIEGHEHRQMMNMMNYNYPYYQTLVENYGFTKAVDFVSSYVDPQKIEVPEKVAKAASIAKKRGSLVIKTFKNKAELKQWIPQLRSAYNGSFVQNWEYYPLTKREIDFVVSNALILVIPEMLKMIVKDDKVVGFVLPFPDVSRAFQKNKGKLGPIEIIRLLAEIKKTNWIDFNGIGILPEAQGFGGNALIYEILIDSVHQNSRYQHGELTQVAETAVQMRKDLLNLGCVFYKNHRVYQKTIA
;
A
#
# COMPACT_ATOMS: atom_id res chain seq x y z
N MET A 1 -27.74 21.94 2.89
CA MET A 1 -26.51 22.59 2.36
C MET A 1 -25.29 21.94 3.01
N ILE A 2 -24.44 21.36 2.23
CA ILE A 2 -23.24 20.68 2.74
C ILE A 2 -22.24 21.72 3.26
N LYS A 3 -21.80 21.54 4.51
CA LYS A 3 -20.81 22.40 5.16
C LYS A 3 -19.51 21.66 5.35
N ILE A 4 -18.40 22.23 4.89
CA ILE A 4 -17.05 21.67 5.13
C ILE A 4 -16.42 22.36 6.34
N ILE A 5 -15.92 21.55 7.28
CA ILE A 5 -15.25 22.04 8.48
C ILE A 5 -13.87 21.40 8.64
N PRO A 6 -12.86 22.16 9.11
CA PRO A 6 -11.54 21.61 9.43
C PRO A 6 -11.58 20.79 10.73
N VAL A 7 -10.77 19.71 10.77
CA VAL A 7 -10.70 18.78 11.90
C VAL A 7 -9.62 19.25 12.88
N ASN A 8 -9.95 20.22 13.72
CA ASN A 8 -9.01 20.89 14.63
C ASN A 8 -9.25 20.59 16.13
N THR A 9 -10.27 19.78 16.47
CA THR A 9 -10.55 19.37 17.85
C THR A 9 -10.51 17.85 18.01
N LYS A 10 -10.30 17.36 19.24
CA LYS A 10 -10.33 15.91 19.53
C LYS A 10 -11.68 15.27 19.19
N GLN A 11 -12.78 16.02 19.36
CA GLN A 11 -14.12 15.54 19.01
C GLN A 11 -14.24 15.33 17.50
N LEU A 12 -13.83 16.32 16.69
CA LEU A 12 -13.85 16.22 15.23
C LEU A 12 -12.89 15.15 14.72
N GLN A 13 -11.70 14.99 15.33
CA GLN A 13 -10.80 13.88 15.01
C GLN A 13 -11.47 12.52 15.23
N ARG A 14 -12.22 12.36 16.34
CA ARG A 14 -12.98 11.14 16.58
C ARG A 14 -14.06 10.94 15.53
N GLN A 15 -14.83 11.96 15.17
CA GLN A 15 -15.85 11.87 14.12
C GLN A 15 -15.22 11.51 12.77
N PHE A 16 -14.08 12.10 12.43
CA PHE A 16 -13.33 11.81 11.21
C PHE A 16 -12.91 10.33 11.15
N VAL A 17 -12.39 9.80 12.25
CA VAL A 17 -11.97 8.40 12.32
C VAL A 17 -13.18 7.46 12.27
N GLU A 18 -14.21 7.70 13.09
CA GLU A 18 -15.37 6.81 13.23
C GLU A 18 -16.24 6.76 11.95
N PHE A 19 -16.27 7.82 11.14
CA PHE A 19 -17.10 7.89 9.94
C PHE A 19 -16.88 6.71 8.98
N GLN A 20 -15.64 6.32 8.71
CA GLN A 20 -15.35 5.19 7.84
C GLN A 20 -15.91 3.87 8.36
N TYR A 21 -15.82 3.64 9.68
CA TYR A 21 -16.32 2.41 10.31
C TYR A 21 -17.85 2.33 10.28
N GLU A 22 -18.52 3.46 10.35
CA GLU A 22 -19.98 3.54 10.22
C GLU A 22 -20.40 3.37 8.76
N LEU A 23 -19.70 4.01 7.81
CA LEU A 23 -20.00 3.93 6.39
C LEU A 23 -19.93 2.49 5.85
N TYR A 24 -18.92 1.73 6.28
CA TYR A 24 -18.66 0.36 5.80
C TYR A 24 -19.08 -0.73 6.79
N LYS A 25 -19.89 -0.43 7.81
CA LYS A 25 -20.24 -1.38 8.89
C LYS A 25 -20.88 -2.69 8.41
N ASP A 26 -21.64 -2.61 7.31
CA ASP A 26 -22.36 -3.73 6.71
C ASP A 26 -21.67 -4.26 5.43
N CYS A 27 -20.46 -3.82 5.14
CA CYS A 27 -19.69 -4.23 3.98
C CYS A 27 -18.73 -5.38 4.33
N PRO A 28 -19.00 -6.63 3.89
CA PRO A 28 -18.17 -7.78 4.25
C PRO A 28 -16.80 -7.77 3.55
N GLN A 29 -16.62 -7.01 2.48
CA GLN A 29 -15.35 -6.90 1.77
C GLN A 29 -14.40 -5.93 2.46
N PHE A 30 -14.92 -4.96 3.20
CA PHE A 30 -14.10 -3.94 3.85
C PHE A 30 -13.24 -4.51 4.98
N VAL A 31 -11.97 -4.15 5.00
CA VAL A 31 -11.02 -4.46 6.07
C VAL A 31 -10.65 -3.18 6.80
N PRO A 32 -11.23 -2.96 8.00
CA PRO A 32 -11.03 -1.70 8.71
C PRO A 32 -9.56 -1.51 9.12
N PRO A 33 -8.96 -0.36 8.83
CA PRO A 33 -7.62 -0.02 9.31
C PRO A 33 -7.61 0.10 10.83
N ILE A 34 -6.43 0.13 11.44
CA ILE A 34 -6.30 0.33 12.89
C ILE A 34 -6.56 1.81 13.21
N LYS A 35 -7.48 2.10 14.11
CA LYS A 35 -7.84 3.49 14.48
C LYS A 35 -6.65 4.31 14.96
N SER A 36 -5.74 3.68 15.74
CA SER A 36 -4.53 4.36 16.21
C SER A 36 -3.62 4.86 15.08
N ASP A 37 -3.63 4.18 13.94
CA ASP A 37 -2.79 4.55 12.79
C ASP A 37 -3.36 5.79 12.09
N ILE A 38 -4.70 5.85 11.94
CA ILE A 38 -5.36 7.06 11.43
C ILE A 38 -5.12 8.24 12.37
N TYR A 39 -5.23 8.03 13.71
CA TYR A 39 -4.88 9.08 14.68
C TYR A 39 -3.39 9.48 14.61
N ALA A 40 -2.49 8.55 14.30
CA ALA A 40 -1.07 8.87 14.09
C ALA A 40 -0.87 9.73 12.85
N MET A 41 -1.54 9.43 11.73
CA MET A 41 -1.55 10.25 10.50
C MET A 41 -2.04 11.67 10.77
N MET A 42 -2.97 11.87 11.72
CA MET A 42 -3.49 13.18 12.12
C MET A 42 -2.59 13.93 13.13
N ASN A 43 -1.49 13.32 13.54
CA ASN A 43 -0.65 13.90 14.60
C ASN A 43 0.76 14.27 14.08
N PRO A 44 1.04 15.58 13.88
CA PRO A 44 2.33 16.04 13.39
C PRO A 44 3.54 15.66 14.25
N LYS A 45 3.34 15.36 15.54
CA LYS A 45 4.43 14.93 16.43
C LYS A 45 4.76 13.45 16.32
N LYS A 46 3.85 12.64 15.75
CA LYS A 46 4.02 11.19 15.67
C LYS A 46 4.42 10.69 14.28
N HIS A 47 3.77 11.21 13.25
CA HIS A 47 3.97 10.70 11.90
C HIS A 47 5.16 11.37 11.20
N PRO A 48 6.12 10.60 10.62
CA PRO A 48 7.34 11.13 10.01
C PRO A 48 7.11 12.01 8.79
N PHE A 49 5.98 11.88 8.12
CA PHE A 49 5.57 12.73 7.00
C PHE A 49 5.66 14.23 7.30
N TYR A 50 5.33 14.62 8.54
CA TYR A 50 5.36 16.03 8.95
C TYR A 50 6.74 16.60 9.21
N ASP A 51 7.81 15.81 9.12
CA ASP A 51 9.18 16.33 9.19
C ASP A 51 9.51 17.23 7.98
N HIS A 52 8.80 17.03 6.87
CA HIS A 52 9.05 17.74 5.61
C HIS A 52 7.78 18.17 4.87
N SER A 53 6.62 17.66 5.21
CA SER A 53 5.37 17.79 4.44
C SER A 53 4.23 18.31 5.31
N VAL A 54 3.08 18.56 4.72
CA VAL A 54 1.90 19.10 5.41
C VAL A 54 0.64 18.37 5.01
N ALA A 55 -0.30 18.26 5.96
CA ALA A 55 -1.63 17.71 5.69
C ALA A 55 -2.67 18.40 6.58
N ASP A 56 -3.87 18.57 6.04
CA ASP A 56 -5.07 19.01 6.75
C ASP A 56 -6.23 18.05 6.49
N PHE A 57 -7.17 18.00 7.43
CA PHE A 57 -8.29 17.05 7.43
C PHE A 57 -9.60 17.80 7.49
N PHE A 58 -10.59 17.35 6.72
CA PHE A 58 -11.88 17.99 6.59
C PHE A 58 -13.02 16.99 6.73
N LEU A 59 -14.14 17.44 7.31
CA LEU A 59 -15.41 16.74 7.38
C LEU A 59 -16.47 17.50 6.57
N ALA A 60 -17.30 16.75 5.86
CA ALA A 60 -18.52 17.24 5.25
C ALA A 60 -19.70 16.96 6.20
N LEU A 61 -20.49 17.96 6.48
CA LEU A 61 -21.67 17.88 7.34
C LEU A 61 -22.93 18.23 6.54
N ASP A 62 -23.99 17.44 6.74
CA ASP A 62 -25.35 17.81 6.38
C ASP A 62 -26.15 18.01 7.68
N GLY A 63 -26.44 19.27 8.01
CA GLY A 63 -26.83 19.65 9.37
C GLY A 63 -25.72 19.25 10.37
N ASP A 64 -26.08 18.43 11.35
CA ASP A 64 -25.15 17.92 12.36
C ASP A 64 -24.55 16.55 12.01
N LYS A 65 -24.98 15.95 10.90
CA LYS A 65 -24.55 14.61 10.50
C LYS A 65 -23.30 14.66 9.62
N VAL A 66 -22.27 13.90 9.99
CA VAL A 66 -21.11 13.69 9.11
C VAL A 66 -21.54 12.82 7.92
N VAL A 67 -21.30 13.31 6.70
CA VAL A 67 -21.65 12.65 5.43
C VAL A 67 -20.44 12.39 4.53
N GLY A 68 -19.27 12.88 4.93
CA GLY A 68 -18.00 12.60 4.23
C GLY A 68 -16.80 13.13 4.97
N ARG A 69 -15.63 12.64 4.57
CA ARG A 69 -14.32 13.05 5.07
C ARG A 69 -13.28 13.05 3.96
N ILE A 70 -12.25 13.87 4.09
CA ILE A 70 -11.08 13.91 3.20
C ILE A 70 -9.87 14.48 3.91
N ALA A 71 -8.68 14.02 3.54
CA ALA A 71 -7.41 14.65 3.87
C ALA A 71 -6.81 15.31 2.61
N ALA A 72 -6.25 16.50 2.77
CA ALA A 72 -5.44 17.18 1.76
C ALA A 72 -3.98 17.17 2.19
N LEU A 73 -3.06 16.84 1.26
CA LEU A 73 -1.63 16.66 1.55
C LEU A 73 -0.77 17.37 0.51
N ILE A 74 0.42 17.78 0.92
CA ILE A 74 1.53 18.13 0.01
C ILE A 74 2.75 17.34 0.44
N ASN A 75 3.19 16.40 -0.40
CA ASN A 75 4.41 15.65 -0.20
C ASN A 75 5.57 16.41 -0.86
N LYS A 76 6.29 17.20 -0.08
CA LYS A 76 7.37 18.03 -0.60
C LYS A 76 8.53 17.25 -1.20
N PRO A 77 9.02 16.13 -0.61
CA PRO A 77 10.04 15.29 -1.23
C PRO A 77 9.60 14.70 -2.57
N PHE A 78 8.34 14.27 -2.69
CA PHE A 78 7.78 13.79 -3.95
C PHE A 78 7.79 14.89 -5.01
N ASN A 79 7.26 16.07 -4.68
CA ASN A 79 7.23 17.22 -5.59
C ASN A 79 8.64 17.64 -6.02
N ALA A 80 9.60 17.68 -5.09
CA ALA A 80 10.98 17.99 -5.40
C ALA A 80 11.64 16.96 -6.33
N TYR A 81 11.39 15.67 -6.09
CA TYR A 81 11.93 14.59 -6.91
C TYR A 81 11.38 14.60 -8.33
N HIS A 82 10.05 14.80 -8.47
CA HIS A 82 9.35 14.80 -9.76
C HIS A 82 9.27 16.18 -10.42
N GLN A 83 9.80 17.23 -9.79
CA GLN A 83 9.71 18.62 -10.26
C GLN A 83 8.25 19.03 -10.51
N SER A 84 7.35 18.63 -9.61
CA SER A 84 5.92 18.87 -9.70
C SER A 84 5.42 19.84 -8.62
N THR A 85 4.21 20.36 -8.82
CA THR A 85 3.47 21.20 -7.86
C THR A 85 2.13 20.55 -7.54
N ASP A 86 2.19 19.29 -7.09
CA ASP A 86 1.03 18.47 -6.84
C ASP A 86 0.59 18.59 -5.38
N ALA A 87 -0.71 18.75 -5.16
CA ALA A 87 -1.38 18.38 -3.93
C ALA A 87 -1.94 16.97 -4.07
N GLU A 88 -2.07 16.27 -2.98
CA GLU A 88 -2.65 14.93 -2.93
C GLU A 88 -3.90 14.94 -2.05
N PHE A 89 -4.84 14.02 -2.30
CA PHE A 89 -5.94 13.74 -1.37
C PHE A 89 -5.92 12.27 -0.94
N TYR A 90 -6.35 12.05 0.32
CA TYR A 90 -6.41 10.71 0.91
C TYR A 90 -7.54 10.61 1.93
N LEU A 91 -7.80 9.43 2.50
CA LEU A 91 -8.87 9.17 3.47
C LEU A 91 -10.20 9.77 2.98
N PHE A 92 -10.46 9.59 1.70
CA PHE A 92 -11.64 10.10 1.01
C PHE A 92 -12.77 9.09 1.12
N ASP A 93 -13.69 9.35 2.04
CA ASP A 93 -14.87 8.53 2.27
C ASP A 93 -16.12 9.41 2.34
N LEU A 94 -17.19 8.99 1.66
CA LEU A 94 -18.46 9.75 1.62
C LEU A 94 -19.63 8.84 1.28
N ILE A 95 -20.83 9.34 1.60
CA ILE A 95 -22.07 8.73 1.13
C ILE A 95 -22.22 8.92 -0.40
N ASP A 96 -23.09 8.15 -1.05
CA ASP A 96 -23.41 8.31 -2.48
C ASP A 96 -24.18 9.62 -2.72
N ASN A 97 -23.43 10.70 -2.88
CA ASN A 97 -23.98 12.04 -3.09
C ASN A 97 -22.94 12.95 -3.78
N GLN A 98 -23.28 13.42 -4.99
CA GLN A 98 -22.40 14.27 -5.80
C GLN A 98 -22.11 15.64 -5.14
N GLU A 99 -23.07 16.24 -4.42
CA GLU A 99 -22.85 17.52 -3.73
C GLU A 99 -21.81 17.39 -2.62
N VAL A 100 -21.83 16.25 -1.89
CA VAL A 100 -20.82 15.95 -0.86
C VAL A 100 -19.45 15.77 -1.49
N ALA A 101 -19.37 15.02 -2.61
CA ALA A 101 -18.11 14.83 -3.33
C ALA A 101 -17.54 16.18 -3.82
N ASN A 102 -18.38 16.99 -4.45
CA ASN A 102 -17.99 18.30 -4.95
C ASN A 102 -17.46 19.19 -3.82
N ALA A 103 -18.21 19.31 -2.72
CA ALA A 103 -17.83 20.16 -1.58
C ALA A 103 -16.48 19.73 -0.96
N LEU A 104 -16.23 18.43 -0.80
CA LEU A 104 -14.96 17.91 -0.29
C LEU A 104 -13.80 18.19 -1.25
N LEU A 105 -13.99 17.94 -2.53
CA LEU A 105 -12.95 18.12 -3.56
C LEU A 105 -12.69 19.62 -3.84
N ASP A 106 -13.71 20.48 -3.81
CA ASP A 106 -13.57 21.93 -3.86
C ASP A 106 -12.69 22.44 -2.70
N ARG A 107 -12.94 21.95 -1.48
CA ARG A 107 -12.12 22.32 -0.31
C ARG A 107 -10.65 21.91 -0.48
N VAL A 108 -10.38 20.72 -1.03
CA VAL A 108 -9.01 20.30 -1.36
C VAL A 108 -8.40 21.21 -2.43
N ALA A 109 -9.17 21.56 -3.45
CA ALA A 109 -8.71 22.45 -4.52
C ALA A 109 -8.37 23.86 -4.00
N GLU A 110 -9.21 24.44 -3.15
CA GLU A 110 -8.94 25.71 -2.48
C GLU A 110 -7.68 25.63 -1.62
N TRP A 111 -7.59 24.61 -0.76
CA TRP A 111 -6.45 24.36 0.13
C TRP A 111 -5.14 24.22 -0.66
N ALA A 112 -5.18 23.56 -1.80
CA ALA A 112 -4.05 23.36 -2.70
C ALA A 112 -3.62 24.67 -3.37
N ARG A 113 -4.57 25.48 -3.91
CA ARG A 113 -4.30 26.78 -4.51
C ARG A 113 -3.71 27.77 -3.50
N GLU A 114 -4.24 27.84 -2.27
CA GLU A 114 -3.70 28.65 -1.18
C GLU A 114 -2.22 28.38 -0.91
N ARG A 115 -1.72 27.20 -1.33
CA ARG A 115 -0.32 26.74 -1.15
C ARG A 115 0.49 26.69 -2.44
N GLY A 116 -0.03 27.26 -3.52
CA GLY A 116 0.65 27.35 -4.80
C GLY A 116 0.71 26.03 -5.59
N MET A 117 -0.15 25.07 -5.28
CA MET A 117 -0.24 23.83 -6.04
C MET A 117 -1.14 24.03 -7.26
N THR A 118 -0.78 23.35 -8.36
CA THR A 118 -1.46 23.51 -9.65
C THR A 118 -2.23 22.27 -10.10
N LYS A 119 -2.05 21.17 -9.37
CA LYS A 119 -2.67 19.88 -9.70
C LYS A 119 -3.03 19.14 -8.41
N ILE A 120 -4.12 18.39 -8.44
CA ILE A 120 -4.50 17.44 -7.40
C ILE A 120 -4.37 16.03 -7.96
N VAL A 121 -3.79 15.13 -7.15
CA VAL A 121 -3.61 13.70 -7.46
C VAL A 121 -4.12 12.87 -6.28
N GLY A 122 -4.81 11.78 -6.57
CA GLY A 122 -5.26 10.88 -5.49
C GLY A 122 -6.38 9.90 -5.88
N PRO A 123 -6.85 9.15 -4.90
CA PRO A 123 -6.34 9.05 -3.51
C PRO A 123 -4.91 8.53 -3.46
N LYS A 124 -4.07 9.18 -2.66
CA LYS A 124 -2.69 8.77 -2.43
C LYS A 124 -2.30 9.10 -0.99
N GLY A 125 -1.75 8.14 -0.27
CA GLY A 125 -1.49 8.23 1.17
C GLY A 125 -0.24 9.00 1.56
N PHE A 126 0.07 8.97 2.85
CA PHE A 126 1.20 9.67 3.47
C PHE A 126 2.55 9.05 3.14
N GLY A 127 2.55 7.82 2.63
CA GLY A 127 3.74 7.09 2.27
C GLY A 127 3.47 5.95 1.27
N PRO A 128 4.51 5.31 0.75
CA PRO A 128 4.39 4.31 -0.31
C PRO A 128 3.73 2.99 0.13
N LEU A 129 3.50 2.80 1.43
CA LEU A 129 2.79 1.63 1.96
C LEU A 129 1.34 1.94 2.35
N ASP A 130 0.87 3.17 2.13
CA ASP A 130 -0.54 3.49 2.25
C ASP A 130 -1.29 3.09 0.97
N GLY A 131 -2.60 2.98 1.05
CA GLY A 131 -3.42 2.59 -0.10
C GLY A 131 -3.44 3.64 -1.19
N TYR A 132 -3.38 3.20 -2.44
CA TYR A 132 -3.52 4.05 -3.63
C TYR A 132 -4.84 3.81 -4.34
N GLY A 133 -5.36 4.88 -4.92
CA GLY A 133 -6.45 4.85 -5.88
C GLY A 133 -7.83 4.56 -5.32
N ILE A 134 -8.80 4.73 -6.18
CA ILE A 134 -10.18 4.28 -6.03
C ILE A 134 -10.28 2.91 -6.69
N GLN A 135 -10.80 1.94 -5.98
CA GLN A 135 -11.11 0.64 -6.56
C GLN A 135 -12.20 0.80 -7.62
N ILE A 136 -11.92 0.38 -8.86
CA ILE A 136 -12.83 0.49 -10.01
C ILE A 136 -13.27 -0.88 -10.54
N GLU A 137 -12.57 -1.95 -10.15
CA GLU A 137 -12.90 -3.33 -10.51
C GLU A 137 -12.66 -4.26 -9.32
N GLY A 138 -13.40 -5.37 -9.26
CA GLY A 138 -13.22 -6.41 -8.25
C GLY A 138 -13.81 -6.09 -6.88
N HIS A 139 -14.87 -5.28 -6.81
CA HIS A 139 -15.52 -4.86 -5.56
C HIS A 139 -16.13 -6.04 -4.77
N GLU A 140 -16.42 -7.16 -5.43
CA GLU A 140 -16.92 -8.39 -4.82
C GLU A 140 -15.87 -9.12 -3.99
N HIS A 141 -14.59 -8.81 -4.20
CA HIS A 141 -13.48 -9.42 -3.49
C HIS A 141 -13.15 -8.68 -2.19
N ARG A 142 -12.76 -9.43 -1.17
CA ARG A 142 -12.31 -8.86 0.09
C ARG A 142 -11.05 -7.99 -0.13
N GLN A 143 -11.04 -6.83 0.50
CA GLN A 143 -9.84 -6.00 0.61
C GLN A 143 -8.72 -6.77 1.34
N MET A 144 -7.49 -6.61 0.90
CA MET A 144 -6.33 -7.05 1.68
C MET A 144 -6.00 -6.02 2.77
N MET A 145 -5.44 -6.50 3.86
CA MET A 145 -4.93 -5.62 4.90
C MET A 145 -3.84 -4.73 4.31
N ASN A 146 -3.91 -3.46 4.59
CA ASN A 146 -2.94 -2.45 4.15
C ASN A 146 -2.76 -2.31 2.62
N MET A 147 -2.17 -1.21 2.21
CA MET A 147 -1.77 -0.84 0.86
C MET A 147 -2.89 -0.83 -0.20
N MET A 148 -4.12 -1.17 0.16
CA MET A 148 -5.27 -1.11 -0.74
C MET A 148 -6.41 -0.36 -0.08
N ASN A 149 -6.98 0.58 -0.81
CA ASN A 149 -8.23 1.20 -0.43
C ASN A 149 -9.39 0.26 -0.78
N TYR A 150 -10.48 0.37 -0.04
CA TYR A 150 -11.78 -0.15 -0.44
C TYR A 150 -12.78 0.99 -0.49
N ASN A 151 -13.62 0.99 -1.50
CA ASN A 151 -14.69 1.95 -1.67
C ASN A 151 -15.87 1.30 -2.38
N TYR A 152 -17.05 1.87 -2.22
CA TYR A 152 -18.22 1.49 -3.00
C TYR A 152 -18.06 1.87 -4.49
N PRO A 153 -18.74 1.17 -5.42
CA PRO A 153 -18.60 1.44 -6.86
C PRO A 153 -18.94 2.87 -7.30
N TYR A 154 -19.82 3.58 -6.58
CA TYR A 154 -20.21 4.95 -6.92
C TYR A 154 -19.08 5.97 -6.85
N TYR A 155 -17.97 5.68 -6.15
CA TYR A 155 -16.85 6.62 -6.01
C TYR A 155 -16.24 7.01 -7.35
N GLN A 156 -16.10 6.06 -8.27
CA GLN A 156 -15.61 6.32 -9.61
C GLN A 156 -16.45 7.40 -10.31
N THR A 157 -17.75 7.23 -10.32
CA THR A 157 -18.69 8.19 -10.95
C THR A 157 -18.59 9.56 -10.30
N LEU A 158 -18.52 9.63 -8.96
CA LEU A 158 -18.45 10.90 -8.24
C LEU A 158 -17.19 11.72 -8.58
N VAL A 159 -16.02 11.07 -8.67
CA VAL A 159 -14.77 11.79 -8.98
C VAL A 159 -14.66 12.13 -10.45
N GLU A 160 -15.13 11.27 -11.35
CA GLU A 160 -15.16 11.54 -12.79
C GLU A 160 -16.13 12.67 -13.13
N ASN A 161 -17.32 12.71 -12.51
CA ASN A 161 -18.28 13.83 -12.65
C ASN A 161 -17.72 15.16 -12.12
N TYR A 162 -16.84 15.14 -11.11
CA TYR A 162 -16.14 16.35 -10.64
C TYR A 162 -15.08 16.83 -11.64
N GLY A 163 -14.73 16.02 -12.64
CA GLY A 163 -13.78 16.35 -13.70
C GLY A 163 -12.36 15.84 -13.45
N PHE A 164 -12.18 14.86 -12.61
CA PHE A 164 -10.91 14.12 -12.54
C PHE A 164 -10.75 13.19 -13.73
N THR A 165 -9.51 12.99 -14.14
CA THR A 165 -9.11 12.04 -15.18
C THR A 165 -8.13 11.02 -14.59
N LYS A 166 -7.98 9.90 -15.26
CA LYS A 166 -7.01 8.86 -14.89
C LYS A 166 -5.59 9.43 -14.86
N ALA A 167 -4.86 9.14 -13.78
CA ALA A 167 -3.40 9.31 -13.72
C ALA A 167 -2.68 7.99 -13.96
N VAL A 168 -3.01 6.94 -13.18
CA VAL A 168 -2.39 5.62 -13.28
C VAL A 168 -3.31 4.56 -12.66
N ASP A 169 -3.26 3.33 -13.20
CA ASP A 169 -3.93 2.16 -12.66
C ASP A 169 -2.94 1.23 -11.96
N PHE A 170 -3.38 0.69 -10.80
CA PHE A 170 -2.68 -0.34 -10.04
C PHE A 170 -3.53 -1.60 -9.99
N VAL A 171 -3.00 -2.69 -10.50
CA VAL A 171 -3.70 -3.98 -10.44
C VAL A 171 -3.21 -4.82 -9.27
N SER A 172 -4.12 -5.61 -8.72
CA SER A 172 -3.78 -6.72 -7.85
C SER A 172 -4.06 -8.02 -8.56
N SER A 173 -3.19 -8.99 -8.37
CA SER A 173 -3.31 -10.30 -8.99
C SER A 173 -3.47 -11.39 -7.95
N TYR A 174 -4.41 -12.28 -8.23
CA TYR A 174 -4.61 -13.52 -7.49
C TYR A 174 -3.79 -14.64 -8.09
N VAL A 175 -3.33 -15.54 -7.24
CA VAL A 175 -2.67 -16.77 -7.64
C VAL A 175 -2.98 -17.89 -6.63
N ASP A 176 -3.02 -19.15 -7.12
CA ASP A 176 -2.95 -20.33 -6.26
C ASP A 176 -1.46 -20.71 -6.10
N PRO A 177 -0.85 -20.43 -4.93
CA PRO A 177 0.58 -20.62 -4.75
C PRO A 177 1.02 -22.09 -4.89
N GLN A 178 0.11 -23.06 -4.71
CA GLN A 178 0.43 -24.49 -4.79
C GLN A 178 0.42 -25.00 -6.24
N LYS A 179 -0.11 -24.21 -7.18
CA LYS A 179 -0.19 -24.54 -8.60
C LYS A 179 0.77 -23.75 -9.48
N ILE A 180 1.48 -22.77 -8.90
CA ILE A 180 2.49 -22.02 -9.66
C ILE A 180 3.65 -22.96 -9.99
N GLU A 181 4.01 -23.01 -11.25
CA GLU A 181 5.24 -23.65 -11.69
C GLU A 181 6.26 -22.60 -12.13
N VAL A 182 7.53 -22.83 -11.81
CA VAL A 182 8.61 -21.98 -12.32
C VAL A 182 8.76 -22.25 -13.83
N PRO A 183 8.51 -21.27 -14.71
CA PRO A 183 8.72 -21.49 -16.14
C PRO A 183 10.15 -21.97 -16.43
N GLU A 184 10.30 -22.91 -17.33
CA GLU A 184 11.63 -23.55 -17.64
C GLU A 184 12.71 -22.51 -17.93
N LYS A 185 12.36 -21.44 -18.67
CA LYS A 185 13.26 -20.32 -18.97
C LYS A 185 13.73 -19.61 -17.70
N VAL A 186 12.83 -19.41 -16.73
CA VAL A 186 13.12 -18.76 -15.44
C VAL A 186 14.01 -19.67 -14.59
N ALA A 187 13.66 -20.96 -14.48
CA ALA A 187 14.46 -21.97 -13.75
C ALA A 187 15.88 -22.08 -14.31
N LYS A 188 16.02 -22.08 -15.63
CA LYS A 188 17.33 -22.12 -16.30
C LYS A 188 18.15 -20.86 -16.00
N ALA A 189 17.54 -19.68 -16.05
CA ALA A 189 18.20 -18.41 -15.73
C ALA A 189 18.60 -18.34 -14.24
N ALA A 190 17.76 -18.79 -13.32
CA ALA A 190 18.06 -18.86 -11.88
C ALA A 190 19.20 -19.86 -11.61
N SER A 191 19.21 -21.02 -12.26
CA SER A 191 20.30 -22.01 -12.17
C SER A 191 21.65 -21.43 -12.62
N ILE A 192 21.67 -20.68 -13.73
CA ILE A 192 22.87 -19.98 -14.21
C ILE A 192 23.33 -18.93 -13.19
N ALA A 193 22.42 -18.14 -12.63
CA ALA A 193 22.74 -17.14 -11.62
C ALA A 193 23.35 -17.77 -10.37
N LYS A 194 22.79 -18.89 -9.88
CA LYS A 194 23.33 -19.67 -8.74
C LYS A 194 24.72 -20.21 -9.04
N LYS A 195 24.94 -20.79 -10.25
CA LYS A 195 26.25 -21.35 -10.63
C LYS A 195 27.35 -20.29 -10.75
N ARG A 196 27.01 -19.06 -11.13
CA ARG A 196 27.95 -17.95 -11.16
C ARG A 196 28.45 -17.56 -9.76
N GLY A 197 27.68 -17.89 -8.71
CA GLY A 197 28.08 -17.69 -7.31
C GLY A 197 28.13 -16.24 -6.84
N SER A 198 27.79 -15.28 -7.72
CA SER A 198 27.82 -13.86 -7.38
C SER A 198 26.59 -13.38 -6.58
N LEU A 199 25.52 -14.16 -6.58
CA LEU A 199 24.27 -13.86 -5.86
C LEU A 199 24.01 -14.96 -4.82
N VAL A 200 23.89 -14.56 -3.55
CA VAL A 200 23.65 -15.47 -2.42
C VAL A 200 22.28 -15.20 -1.82
N ILE A 201 21.52 -16.26 -1.52
CA ILE A 201 20.22 -16.16 -0.86
C ILE A 201 20.44 -16.13 0.65
N LYS A 202 20.06 -15.05 1.30
CA LYS A 202 20.04 -14.90 2.76
C LYS A 202 18.65 -15.24 3.28
N THR A 203 18.60 -16.15 4.25
CA THR A 203 17.39 -16.52 5.03
C THR A 203 17.60 -16.14 6.50
N PHE A 204 16.51 -16.07 7.27
CA PHE A 204 16.54 -15.63 8.65
C PHE A 204 15.84 -16.65 9.54
N LYS A 205 16.47 -16.99 10.67
CA LYS A 205 15.91 -17.93 11.65
C LYS A 205 14.94 -17.26 12.64
N ASN A 206 15.12 -15.96 12.84
CA ASN A 206 14.31 -15.20 13.81
C ASN A 206 14.37 -13.68 13.52
N LYS A 207 13.50 -12.93 14.23
CA LYS A 207 13.42 -11.47 14.09
C LYS A 207 14.69 -10.72 14.57
N ALA A 208 15.46 -11.29 15.49
CA ALA A 208 16.68 -10.65 15.97
C ALA A 208 17.78 -10.64 14.88
N GLU A 209 17.94 -11.76 14.17
CA GLU A 209 18.83 -11.84 13.01
C GLU A 209 18.37 -10.88 11.90
N LEU A 210 17.07 -10.86 11.59
CA LEU A 210 16.52 -9.96 10.58
C LEU A 210 16.78 -8.47 10.91
N LYS A 211 16.63 -8.08 12.16
CA LYS A 211 16.86 -6.68 12.59
C LYS A 211 18.26 -6.17 12.26
N GLN A 212 19.29 -7.02 12.25
CA GLN A 212 20.65 -6.66 11.89
C GLN A 212 20.78 -6.28 10.41
N TRP A 213 19.88 -6.77 9.55
CA TRP A 213 19.88 -6.54 8.11
C TRP A 213 18.97 -5.38 7.66
N ILE A 214 18.18 -4.81 8.57
CA ILE A 214 17.28 -3.69 8.25
C ILE A 214 18.01 -2.50 7.60
N PRO A 215 19.20 -2.07 8.03
CA PRO A 215 19.90 -0.97 7.36
C PRO A 215 20.22 -1.24 5.88
N GLN A 216 20.58 -2.49 5.54
CA GLN A 216 20.85 -2.89 4.17
C GLN A 216 19.55 -3.04 3.36
N LEU A 217 18.50 -3.60 3.97
CA LEU A 217 17.17 -3.68 3.34
C LEU A 217 16.64 -2.29 2.99
N ARG A 218 16.86 -1.29 3.85
CA ARG A 218 16.51 0.11 3.59
C ARG A 218 17.18 0.64 2.32
N SER A 219 18.48 0.41 2.18
CA SER A 219 19.22 0.84 0.99
C SER A 219 18.69 0.15 -0.27
N ALA A 220 18.45 -1.16 -0.19
CA ALA A 220 17.89 -1.94 -1.29
C ALA A 220 16.47 -1.50 -1.64
N TYR A 221 15.61 -1.17 -0.64
CA TYR A 221 14.27 -0.66 -0.87
C TYR A 221 14.31 0.64 -1.69
N ASN A 222 15.04 1.64 -1.23
CA ASN A 222 15.16 2.92 -1.95
C ASN A 222 15.75 2.75 -3.36
N GLY A 223 16.67 1.82 -3.58
CA GLY A 223 17.27 1.60 -4.90
C GLY A 223 16.40 0.76 -5.86
N SER A 224 15.54 -0.11 -5.33
CA SER A 224 14.76 -1.03 -6.16
C SER A 224 13.54 -0.39 -6.84
N PHE A 225 13.00 0.68 -6.27
CA PHE A 225 11.73 1.28 -6.70
C PHE A 225 11.88 2.61 -7.44
N VAL A 226 13.10 3.01 -7.82
CA VAL A 226 13.40 4.31 -8.48
C VAL A 226 12.62 4.53 -9.79
N GLN A 227 12.13 3.48 -10.43
CA GLN A 227 11.35 3.54 -11.66
C GLN A 227 9.84 3.47 -11.43
N ASN A 228 9.41 3.30 -10.18
CA ASN A 228 7.99 3.23 -9.87
C ASN A 228 7.36 4.62 -9.96
N TRP A 229 6.10 4.66 -10.41
CA TRP A 229 5.36 5.90 -10.59
C TRP A 229 5.26 6.75 -9.32
N GLU A 230 5.10 6.10 -8.18
CA GLU A 230 4.94 6.73 -6.87
C GLU A 230 6.25 7.01 -6.12
N TYR A 231 7.38 6.65 -6.71
CA TYR A 231 8.67 6.67 -6.02
C TYR A 231 9.15 8.07 -5.67
N TYR A 232 9.62 8.21 -4.46
CA TYR A 232 10.57 9.23 -4.01
C TYR A 232 11.46 8.62 -2.92
N PRO A 233 12.70 9.14 -2.69
CA PRO A 233 13.59 8.58 -1.68
C PRO A 233 13.03 8.78 -0.27
N LEU A 234 12.76 7.69 0.45
CA LEU A 234 12.30 7.73 1.83
C LEU A 234 13.42 8.12 2.78
N THR A 235 13.10 8.94 3.76
CA THR A 235 13.99 9.27 4.89
C THR A 235 14.19 8.07 5.81
N LYS A 236 15.27 8.12 6.61
CA LYS A 236 15.52 7.08 7.62
C LYS A 236 14.33 6.89 8.56
N ARG A 237 13.72 8.01 9.02
CA ARG A 237 12.60 7.97 9.97
C ARG A 237 11.35 7.36 9.38
N GLU A 238 11.05 7.64 8.10
CA GLU A 238 9.93 7.01 7.39
C GLU A 238 10.12 5.51 7.26
N ILE A 239 11.30 5.05 6.86
CA ILE A 239 11.59 3.62 6.76
C ILE A 239 11.55 2.94 8.13
N ASP A 240 12.13 3.55 9.17
CA ASP A 240 12.09 3.00 10.53
C ASP A 240 10.64 2.90 11.04
N PHE A 241 9.78 3.86 10.72
CA PHE A 241 8.35 3.84 11.03
C PHE A 241 7.64 2.68 10.35
N VAL A 242 7.83 2.52 9.05
CA VAL A 242 7.27 1.43 8.23
C VAL A 242 7.74 0.07 8.76
N VAL A 243 9.05 -0.11 8.94
CA VAL A 243 9.63 -1.38 9.41
C VAL A 243 9.12 -1.74 10.80
N SER A 244 9.03 -0.78 11.72
CA SER A 244 8.53 -1.06 13.08
C SER A 244 7.08 -1.57 13.07
N ASN A 245 6.24 -1.05 12.20
CA ASN A 245 4.85 -1.48 12.04
C ASN A 245 4.74 -2.84 11.34
N ALA A 246 5.57 -3.10 10.32
CA ALA A 246 5.55 -4.35 9.56
C ALA A 246 6.11 -5.54 10.35
N LEU A 247 7.08 -5.34 11.25
CA LEU A 247 7.76 -6.42 11.97
C LEU A 247 6.85 -7.37 12.76
N ILE A 248 5.66 -6.92 13.17
CA ILE A 248 4.68 -7.77 13.84
C ILE A 248 4.22 -8.92 12.92
N LEU A 249 4.03 -8.63 11.64
CA LEU A 249 3.46 -9.53 10.64
C LEU A 249 4.53 -10.38 9.94
N VAL A 250 5.79 -9.96 9.97
CA VAL A 250 6.88 -10.67 9.29
C VAL A 250 7.12 -12.05 9.90
N ILE A 251 7.15 -13.05 9.02
CA ILE A 251 7.64 -14.40 9.30
C ILE A 251 9.06 -14.49 8.77
N PRO A 252 10.09 -14.50 9.66
CA PRO A 252 11.50 -14.40 9.25
C PRO A 252 11.93 -15.46 8.23
N GLU A 253 11.43 -16.67 8.40
CA GLU A 253 11.77 -17.83 7.54
C GLU A 253 11.28 -17.64 6.10
N MET A 254 10.20 -16.88 5.91
CA MET A 254 9.62 -16.58 4.59
C MET A 254 10.29 -15.38 3.92
N LEU A 255 10.85 -14.45 4.71
CA LEU A 255 11.56 -13.31 4.16
C LEU A 255 12.90 -13.76 3.58
N LYS A 256 13.17 -13.36 2.35
CA LYS A 256 14.41 -13.70 1.65
C LYS A 256 15.07 -12.42 1.13
N MET A 257 16.40 -12.41 1.20
CA MET A 257 17.20 -11.37 0.58
C MET A 257 18.20 -11.98 -0.39
N ILE A 258 18.47 -11.29 -1.47
CA ILE A 258 19.55 -11.60 -2.40
C ILE A 258 20.70 -10.67 -2.04
N VAL A 259 21.85 -11.27 -1.78
CA VAL A 259 23.08 -10.57 -1.39
C VAL A 259 24.13 -10.75 -2.47
N LYS A 260 24.83 -9.67 -2.83
CA LYS A 260 25.99 -9.63 -3.70
C LYS A 260 27.05 -8.78 -3.05
N ASP A 261 28.27 -9.29 -2.92
CA ASP A 261 29.40 -8.57 -2.31
C ASP A 261 29.03 -7.94 -0.96
N ASP A 262 28.41 -8.73 -0.08
CA ASP A 262 27.88 -8.35 1.25
C ASP A 262 26.83 -7.24 1.26
N LYS A 263 26.21 -6.90 0.11
CA LYS A 263 25.14 -5.93 -0.01
C LYS A 263 23.83 -6.58 -0.43
N VAL A 264 22.74 -6.14 0.18
CA VAL A 264 21.39 -6.56 -0.27
C VAL A 264 21.10 -5.92 -1.61
N VAL A 265 20.91 -6.74 -2.63
CA VAL A 265 20.57 -6.31 -4.01
C VAL A 265 19.17 -6.74 -4.44
N GLY A 266 18.47 -7.52 -3.64
CA GLY A 266 17.08 -7.89 -3.87
C GLY A 266 16.43 -8.45 -2.62
N PHE A 267 15.11 -8.44 -2.57
CA PHE A 267 14.34 -8.94 -1.43
C PHE A 267 12.94 -9.37 -1.83
N VAL A 268 12.38 -10.27 -1.02
CA VAL A 268 10.99 -10.70 -1.07
C VAL A 268 10.42 -10.62 0.33
N LEU A 269 9.34 -9.86 0.50
CA LEU A 269 8.66 -9.62 1.77
C LEU A 269 7.23 -10.18 1.72
N PRO A 270 7.03 -11.47 1.94
CA PRO A 270 5.70 -12.05 2.03
C PRO A 270 5.13 -11.83 3.44
N PHE A 271 3.83 -11.57 3.49
CA PHE A 271 3.09 -11.41 4.74
C PHE A 271 1.90 -12.38 4.78
N PRO A 272 1.66 -13.08 5.91
CA PRO A 272 0.40 -13.78 6.09
C PRO A 272 -0.75 -12.78 6.10
N ASP A 273 -1.80 -13.03 5.33
CA ASP A 273 -2.97 -12.16 5.36
C ASP A 273 -3.71 -12.28 6.70
N VAL A 274 -3.85 -11.18 7.39
CA VAL A 274 -4.56 -11.08 8.67
C VAL A 274 -5.84 -10.25 8.60
N SER A 275 -6.34 -10.00 7.39
CA SER A 275 -7.54 -9.18 7.14
C SER A 275 -8.75 -9.66 7.94
N ARG A 276 -8.93 -10.97 8.11
CA ARG A 276 -10.01 -11.52 8.95
C ARG A 276 -9.91 -11.11 10.42
N ALA A 277 -8.70 -11.01 10.95
CA ALA A 277 -8.50 -10.52 12.32
C ALA A 277 -8.83 -9.03 12.40
N PHE A 278 -8.43 -8.21 11.42
CA PHE A 278 -8.77 -6.79 11.37
C PHE A 278 -10.27 -6.56 11.25
N GLN A 279 -10.99 -7.33 10.44
CA GLN A 279 -12.45 -7.29 10.36
C GLN A 279 -13.11 -7.56 11.72
N LYS A 280 -12.65 -8.60 12.45
CA LYS A 280 -13.15 -8.93 13.80
C LYS A 280 -12.79 -7.87 14.84
N ASN A 281 -11.63 -7.24 14.71
CA ASN A 281 -11.12 -6.23 15.63
C ASN A 281 -11.77 -4.87 15.45
N LYS A 282 -12.43 -4.62 14.31
CA LYS A 282 -13.13 -3.35 14.00
C LYS A 282 -12.28 -2.11 14.31
N GLY A 283 -11.02 -2.14 13.86
CA GLY A 283 -10.06 -1.04 14.04
C GLY A 283 -9.45 -0.90 15.44
N LYS A 284 -9.72 -1.83 16.36
CA LYS A 284 -9.09 -1.85 17.69
C LYS A 284 -7.77 -2.64 17.65
N LEU A 285 -6.83 -2.26 18.51
CA LEU A 285 -5.56 -2.96 18.71
C LEU A 285 -5.20 -3.01 20.21
N GLY A 286 -6.00 -3.70 21.00
CA GLY A 286 -5.74 -4.00 22.40
C GLY A 286 -5.14 -5.40 22.59
N PRO A 287 -4.93 -5.87 23.83
CA PRO A 287 -4.35 -7.19 24.10
C PRO A 287 -5.10 -8.35 23.46
N ILE A 288 -6.44 -8.33 23.49
CA ILE A 288 -7.30 -9.36 22.88
C ILE A 288 -7.17 -9.36 21.36
N GLU A 289 -7.14 -8.18 20.78
CA GLU A 289 -6.99 -7.98 19.33
C GLU A 289 -5.62 -8.46 18.83
N ILE A 290 -4.56 -8.24 19.61
CA ILE A 290 -3.22 -8.77 19.34
C ILE A 290 -3.21 -10.31 19.40
N ILE A 291 -3.87 -10.92 20.39
CA ILE A 291 -3.98 -12.38 20.46
C ILE A 291 -4.70 -12.94 19.23
N ARG A 292 -5.80 -12.29 18.78
CA ARG A 292 -6.51 -12.66 17.55
C ARG A 292 -5.62 -12.53 16.32
N LEU A 293 -4.84 -11.47 16.24
CA LEU A 293 -3.90 -11.25 15.14
C LEU A 293 -2.85 -12.36 15.08
N LEU A 294 -2.22 -12.70 16.22
CA LEU A 294 -1.23 -13.77 16.29
C LEU A 294 -1.84 -15.16 15.98
N ALA A 295 -3.09 -15.39 16.38
CA ALA A 295 -3.82 -16.60 16.03
C ALA A 295 -4.13 -16.67 14.52
N GLU A 296 -4.50 -15.53 13.90
CA GLU A 296 -4.77 -15.48 12.47
C GLU A 296 -3.50 -15.72 11.65
N ILE A 297 -2.35 -15.17 12.03
CA ILE A 297 -1.04 -15.44 11.39
C ILE A 297 -0.76 -16.94 11.29
N LYS A 298 -1.18 -17.72 12.31
CA LYS A 298 -0.99 -19.17 12.33
C LYS A 298 -2.04 -19.95 11.54
N LYS A 299 -3.22 -19.36 11.29
CA LYS A 299 -4.39 -20.05 10.69
C LYS A 299 -4.64 -19.70 9.24
N THR A 300 -4.26 -18.50 8.83
CA THR A 300 -4.55 -18.03 7.47
C THR A 300 -3.93 -18.94 6.42
N ASN A 301 -4.70 -19.17 5.37
CA ASN A 301 -4.23 -19.85 4.17
C ASN A 301 -3.99 -18.87 3.00
N TRP A 302 -3.99 -17.57 3.30
CA TRP A 302 -3.67 -16.51 2.38
C TRP A 302 -2.32 -15.89 2.68
N ILE A 303 -1.58 -15.55 1.62
CA ILE A 303 -0.31 -14.84 1.69
C ILE A 303 -0.33 -13.64 0.75
N ASP A 304 0.18 -12.53 1.23
CA ASP A 304 0.35 -11.29 0.46
C ASP A 304 1.83 -11.11 0.10
N PHE A 305 2.10 -10.95 -1.18
CA PHE A 305 3.44 -10.68 -1.74
C PHE A 305 3.56 -9.19 -2.01
N ASN A 306 3.74 -8.44 -0.96
CA ASN A 306 3.84 -7.01 -1.01
C ASN A 306 5.24 -6.55 -0.62
N GLY A 307 6.07 -6.31 -1.59
CA GLY A 307 7.45 -5.93 -1.39
C GLY A 307 8.42 -6.90 -2.06
N ILE A 308 8.41 -6.91 -3.38
CA ILE A 308 9.41 -7.58 -4.20
C ILE A 308 10.24 -6.49 -4.86
N GLY A 309 11.53 -6.47 -4.56
CA GLY A 309 12.44 -5.47 -5.10
C GLY A 309 13.76 -6.10 -5.53
N ILE A 310 14.35 -5.55 -6.58
CA ILE A 310 15.70 -5.89 -7.04
C ILE A 310 16.37 -4.65 -7.61
N LEU A 311 17.61 -4.42 -7.19
CA LEU A 311 18.42 -3.33 -7.70
C LEU A 311 18.72 -3.49 -9.19
N PRO A 312 18.74 -2.40 -9.99
CA PRO A 312 19.01 -2.47 -11.44
C PRO A 312 20.28 -3.24 -11.80
N GLU A 313 21.34 -3.11 -11.02
CA GLU A 313 22.60 -3.82 -11.24
C GLU A 313 22.51 -5.35 -11.07
N ALA A 314 21.50 -5.85 -10.36
CA ALA A 314 21.29 -7.29 -10.19
C ALA A 314 20.28 -7.87 -11.20
N GLN A 315 19.49 -7.06 -11.88
CA GLN A 315 18.50 -7.52 -12.87
C GLN A 315 19.15 -8.25 -14.04
N GLY A 316 20.23 -7.72 -14.63
CA GLY A 316 20.94 -8.30 -15.76
C GLY A 316 21.72 -9.59 -15.46
N PHE A 317 21.84 -9.98 -14.18
CA PHE A 317 22.57 -11.18 -13.74
C PHE A 317 21.66 -12.35 -13.37
N GLY A 318 20.38 -12.30 -13.73
CA GLY A 318 19.39 -13.34 -13.41
C GLY A 318 18.74 -13.18 -12.03
N GLY A 319 18.90 -12.03 -11.40
CA GLY A 319 18.31 -11.74 -10.10
C GLY A 319 16.79 -11.84 -10.08
N ASN A 320 16.09 -11.36 -11.12
CA ASN A 320 14.64 -11.53 -11.24
C ASN A 320 14.22 -12.99 -11.26
N ALA A 321 14.92 -13.82 -12.04
CA ALA A 321 14.63 -15.25 -12.10
C ALA A 321 14.85 -15.92 -10.74
N LEU A 322 15.90 -15.51 -10.04
CA LEU A 322 16.20 -16.01 -8.70
C LEU A 322 15.13 -15.61 -7.68
N ILE A 323 14.61 -14.38 -7.77
CA ILE A 323 13.49 -13.91 -6.92
C ILE A 323 12.24 -14.76 -7.13
N TYR A 324 11.84 -15.01 -8.37
CA TYR A 324 10.66 -15.83 -8.66
C TYR A 324 10.82 -17.27 -8.19
N GLU A 325 11.98 -17.88 -8.42
CA GLU A 325 12.25 -19.23 -7.94
C GLU A 325 12.18 -19.29 -6.39
N ILE A 326 12.84 -18.37 -5.70
CA ILE A 326 12.83 -18.31 -4.23
C ILE A 326 11.41 -18.11 -3.69
N LEU A 327 10.63 -17.23 -4.35
CA LEU A 327 9.25 -16.97 -3.98
C LEU A 327 8.41 -18.24 -4.06
N ILE A 328 8.46 -18.92 -5.19
CA ILE A 328 7.70 -20.16 -5.46
C ILE A 328 8.14 -21.26 -4.51
N ASP A 329 9.44 -21.48 -4.34
CA ASP A 329 9.97 -22.46 -3.38
C ASP A 329 9.49 -22.19 -1.94
N SER A 330 9.45 -20.91 -1.55
CA SER A 330 9.03 -20.53 -0.18
C SER A 330 7.56 -20.84 0.08
N VAL A 331 6.68 -20.73 -0.92
CA VAL A 331 5.26 -21.06 -0.76
C VAL A 331 5.00 -22.55 -0.90
N HIS A 332 5.71 -23.27 -1.78
CA HIS A 332 5.60 -24.72 -1.90
C HIS A 332 6.06 -25.45 -0.63
N GLN A 333 7.10 -24.95 0.04
CA GLN A 333 7.55 -25.47 1.34
C GLN A 333 6.52 -25.24 2.46
N ASN A 334 5.51 -24.41 2.22
CA ASN A 334 4.47 -24.09 3.20
C ASN A 334 3.07 -24.33 2.61
N SER A 335 2.69 -25.61 2.52
CA SER A 335 1.42 -26.07 1.91
C SER A 335 0.15 -25.47 2.53
N ARG A 336 0.26 -24.78 3.65
CA ARG A 336 -0.85 -24.05 4.27
C ARG A 336 -1.37 -22.93 3.38
N TYR A 337 -0.49 -22.25 2.63
CA TYR A 337 -0.89 -21.15 1.78
C TYR A 337 -1.46 -21.68 0.46
N GLN A 338 -2.77 -21.54 0.32
CA GLN A 338 -3.54 -21.96 -0.86
C GLN A 338 -3.98 -20.78 -1.74
N HIS A 339 -3.84 -19.57 -1.22
CA HIS A 339 -4.20 -18.34 -1.90
C HIS A 339 -3.09 -17.32 -1.75
N GLY A 340 -2.74 -16.65 -2.83
CA GLY A 340 -1.77 -15.58 -2.87
C GLY A 340 -2.30 -14.35 -3.57
N GLU A 341 -1.90 -13.18 -3.08
CA GLU A 341 -2.17 -11.91 -3.74
C GLU A 341 -0.87 -11.13 -3.92
N LEU A 342 -0.69 -10.55 -5.10
CA LEU A 342 0.36 -9.57 -5.37
C LEU A 342 -0.34 -8.23 -5.61
N THR A 343 -0.14 -7.30 -4.69
CA THR A 343 -0.85 -6.01 -4.66
C THR A 343 -0.05 -4.90 -5.33
N GLN A 344 -0.76 -3.87 -5.78
CA GLN A 344 -0.20 -2.59 -6.23
C GLN A 344 0.84 -2.66 -7.36
N VAL A 345 0.56 -3.45 -8.39
CA VAL A 345 1.40 -3.45 -9.58
C VAL A 345 0.93 -2.35 -10.54
N ALA A 346 1.69 -1.27 -10.62
CA ALA A 346 1.38 -0.14 -11.50
C ALA A 346 1.30 -0.57 -12.98
N GLU A 347 0.44 0.06 -13.77
CA GLU A 347 0.37 -0.21 -15.22
C GLU A 347 1.67 0.12 -15.95
N THR A 348 2.49 1.01 -15.39
CA THR A 348 3.82 1.36 -15.91
C THR A 348 4.86 0.26 -15.68
N ALA A 349 4.62 -0.66 -14.74
CA ALA A 349 5.49 -1.81 -14.46
C ALA A 349 5.24 -2.96 -15.47
N VAL A 350 5.39 -2.67 -16.77
CA VAL A 350 5.02 -3.54 -17.89
C VAL A 350 5.67 -4.94 -17.79
N GLN A 351 6.96 -4.99 -17.43
CA GLN A 351 7.66 -6.27 -17.32
C GLN A 351 7.13 -7.12 -16.18
N MET A 352 6.91 -6.52 -15.00
CA MET A 352 6.34 -7.20 -13.83
C MET A 352 4.96 -7.77 -14.15
N ARG A 353 4.09 -6.99 -14.82
CA ARG A 353 2.76 -7.46 -15.22
C ARG A 353 2.82 -8.65 -16.18
N LYS A 354 3.74 -8.64 -17.15
CA LYS A 354 3.96 -9.78 -18.05
C LYS A 354 4.46 -11.01 -17.30
N ASP A 355 5.38 -10.84 -16.38
CA ASP A 355 5.93 -11.93 -15.58
C ASP A 355 4.85 -12.59 -14.73
N LEU A 356 3.96 -11.78 -14.09
CA LEU A 356 2.84 -12.29 -13.30
C LEU A 356 1.87 -13.12 -14.15
N LEU A 357 1.51 -12.65 -15.34
CA LEU A 357 0.65 -13.42 -16.26
C LEU A 357 1.31 -14.73 -16.70
N ASN A 358 2.62 -14.72 -16.97
CA ASN A 358 3.38 -15.92 -17.32
C ASN A 358 3.46 -16.92 -16.15
N LEU A 359 3.36 -16.47 -14.91
CA LEU A 359 3.28 -17.29 -13.70
C LEU A 359 1.85 -17.79 -13.41
N GLY A 360 0.87 -17.49 -14.27
CA GLY A 360 -0.52 -17.90 -14.09
C GLY A 360 -1.32 -17.04 -13.14
N CYS A 361 -0.83 -15.85 -12.76
CA CYS A 361 -1.58 -14.93 -11.97
C CYS A 361 -2.74 -14.31 -12.76
N VAL A 362 -3.86 -14.06 -12.08
CA VAL A 362 -5.05 -13.43 -12.66
C VAL A 362 -5.23 -12.05 -12.06
N PHE A 363 -5.27 -11.00 -12.89
CA PHE A 363 -5.61 -9.66 -12.43
C PHE A 363 -7.10 -9.63 -12.09
N TYR A 364 -7.44 -9.24 -10.86
CA TYR A 364 -8.81 -9.36 -10.37
C TYR A 364 -9.32 -8.14 -9.58
N LYS A 365 -8.44 -7.20 -9.26
CA LYS A 365 -8.80 -5.89 -8.72
C LYS A 365 -8.01 -4.81 -9.46
N ASN A 366 -8.64 -3.67 -9.66
CA ASN A 366 -7.98 -2.50 -10.23
C ASN A 366 -8.27 -1.25 -9.38
N HIS A 367 -7.23 -0.51 -9.05
CA HIS A 367 -7.31 0.75 -8.32
C HIS A 367 -6.76 1.86 -9.20
N ARG A 368 -7.56 2.90 -9.41
CA ARG A 368 -7.21 4.05 -10.24
C ARG A 368 -6.88 5.26 -9.38
N VAL A 369 -5.68 5.78 -9.56
CA VAL A 369 -5.33 7.12 -9.08
C VAL A 369 -5.80 8.12 -10.12
N TYR A 370 -6.42 9.18 -9.66
CA TYR A 370 -6.98 10.24 -10.46
C TYR A 370 -6.15 11.51 -10.34
N GLN A 371 -6.28 12.40 -11.34
CA GLN A 371 -5.64 13.71 -11.32
C GLN A 371 -6.56 14.78 -11.92
N LYS A 372 -6.38 16.02 -11.46
CA LYS A 372 -7.07 17.19 -12.00
C LYS A 372 -6.19 18.42 -11.88
N THR A 373 -5.99 19.18 -12.97
CA THR A 373 -5.40 20.50 -12.93
C THR A 373 -6.37 21.48 -12.28
N ILE A 374 -5.85 22.36 -11.41
CA ILE A 374 -6.64 23.29 -10.60
C ILE A 374 -6.17 24.73 -10.78
N ALA A 375 -5.67 25.06 -11.96
CA ALA A 375 -5.16 26.39 -12.27
C ALA A 375 -6.08 27.54 -11.81
#